data_e814971eb6e910fe47cf2f2133a74d69
#
_entry.id   e814971eb6e910fe47cf2f2133a74d69
#
_cell.length_a   1.000
_cell.length_b   1.000
_cell.length_c   1.000
_cell.angle_alpha   90.00
_cell.angle_beta   90.00
_cell.angle_gamma   90.00
#
_symmetry.space_group_name_H-M   'P 1'
#
loop_
_entity.id
_entity.type
_entity.pdbx_description
1 polymer ?
#
loop_
_entity_poly.entity_id
_entity_poly.type
_entity_poly.pdbx_seq_one_letter_code
_entity_poly.pdbx_strand_id
1 'polypeptide(L)'
;MSRKITALIMLGKGGTSNCEALVHNARRKAAIYTVQKLSRIDKVENIIVAVPQQEKYVWEQDDKFKNSSENVIWDLDPLDHPFHFGRRVSGIVSKNNLEHMLYIGGGSMPLLKLTILEEIIDKLIKARDKYVITNNFHSSDWLGITDGSVLPMLTKWLPRDNMLGWVLQNKGGFIVDTLPPSAGTQLDIDTPTDLVAMRWHPDTPSEMKSFLVNNLPNEALARWEKAAQKLNTPGSQVALIGRVSPYLWQMLQSNLEVWIRVFSEERGMTSRGRWGGGTVQSLLGHYIDILGANVLFEKLDEMV
;
A
#
# COMPACT_ATOMS: atom_id res chain seq x y z
N MET A 1 -11.77 -6.41 31.16
CA MET A 1 -10.52 -6.37 30.38
C MET A 1 -10.72 -5.43 29.20
N SER A 2 -9.77 -4.54 28.89
CA SER A 2 -9.85 -3.74 27.68
C SER A 2 -9.73 -4.66 26.46
N ARG A 3 -10.55 -4.41 25.42
CA ARG A 3 -10.40 -5.15 24.16
C ARG A 3 -9.00 -4.89 23.58
N LYS A 4 -8.40 -5.92 23.02
CA LYS A 4 -7.14 -5.86 22.29
C LYS A 4 -7.36 -6.30 20.85
N ILE A 5 -6.43 -5.97 19.96
CA ILE A 5 -6.43 -6.39 18.56
C ILE A 5 -5.27 -7.31 18.25
N THR A 6 -5.41 -8.09 17.20
CA THR A 6 -4.29 -8.77 16.56
C THR A 6 -3.96 -8.05 15.25
N ALA A 7 -2.69 -7.71 15.04
CA ALA A 7 -2.22 -7.21 13.74
C ALA A 7 -1.81 -8.39 12.86
N LEU A 8 -2.16 -8.35 11.57
CA LEU A 8 -1.77 -9.32 10.55
C LEU A 8 -0.99 -8.61 9.45
N ILE A 9 0.31 -8.84 9.39
CA ILE A 9 1.18 -8.34 8.31
C ILE A 9 1.40 -9.47 7.31
N MET A 10 1.11 -9.19 6.01
CA MET A 10 1.31 -10.16 4.94
C MET A 10 2.34 -9.64 3.93
N LEU A 11 3.47 -10.31 3.81
CA LEU A 11 4.50 -10.00 2.82
C LEU A 11 4.72 -11.21 1.91
N GLY A 12 4.30 -11.11 0.66
CA GLY A 12 4.47 -12.16 -0.34
C GLY A 12 5.92 -12.32 -0.79
N LYS A 13 6.15 -13.30 -1.67
CA LYS A 13 7.47 -13.57 -2.26
C LYS A 13 7.91 -12.40 -3.14
N GLY A 14 9.20 -12.06 -3.07
CA GLY A 14 9.83 -11.11 -3.99
C GLY A 14 9.98 -11.66 -5.40
N GLY A 15 10.10 -10.77 -6.38
CA GLY A 15 10.44 -11.12 -7.75
C GLY A 15 11.94 -11.40 -7.93
N THR A 16 12.34 -11.74 -9.16
CA THR A 16 13.70 -12.22 -9.47
C THR A 16 14.61 -11.18 -10.11
N SER A 17 14.05 -10.07 -10.63
CA SER A 17 14.85 -8.98 -11.19
C SER A 17 15.45 -8.09 -10.10
N ASN A 18 16.52 -7.36 -10.41
CA ASN A 18 17.14 -6.42 -9.47
C ASN A 18 16.17 -5.35 -8.98
N CYS A 19 15.28 -4.86 -9.86
CA CYS A 19 14.26 -3.88 -9.47
C CYS A 19 13.24 -4.48 -8.50
N GLU A 20 12.75 -5.69 -8.77
CA GLU A 20 11.81 -6.37 -7.87
C GLU A 20 12.46 -6.71 -6.53
N ALA A 21 13.73 -7.14 -6.54
CA ALA A 21 14.48 -7.38 -5.31
C ALA A 21 14.66 -6.10 -4.48
N LEU A 22 14.94 -4.97 -5.12
CA LEU A 22 15.03 -3.66 -4.45
C LEU A 22 13.71 -3.29 -3.77
N VAL A 23 12.60 -3.35 -4.50
CA VAL A 23 11.26 -3.07 -3.98
C VAL A 23 10.92 -4.02 -2.84
N HIS A 24 11.17 -5.31 -3.00
CA HIS A 24 10.89 -6.31 -1.99
C HIS A 24 11.70 -6.09 -0.69
N ASN A 25 12.99 -5.75 -0.81
CA ASN A 25 13.83 -5.41 0.34
C ASN A 25 13.31 -4.16 1.08
N ALA A 26 12.83 -3.17 0.35
CA ALA A 26 12.20 -1.98 0.94
C ALA A 26 10.90 -2.32 1.66
N ARG A 27 10.03 -3.16 1.06
CA ARG A 27 8.79 -3.67 1.68
C ARG A 27 9.07 -4.42 2.97
N ARG A 28 10.07 -5.29 2.97
CA ARG A 28 10.51 -6.00 4.19
C ARG A 28 10.92 -5.03 5.30
N LYS A 29 11.75 -4.03 4.98
CA LYS A 29 12.17 -3.02 5.95
C LYS A 29 10.99 -2.20 6.50
N ALA A 30 10.06 -1.82 5.63
CA ALA A 30 8.84 -1.12 6.03
C ALA A 30 7.96 -1.98 6.94
N ALA A 31 7.80 -3.27 6.63
CA ALA A 31 7.05 -4.22 7.44
C ALA A 31 7.71 -4.44 8.81
N ILE A 32 9.03 -4.61 8.89
CA ILE A 32 9.78 -4.68 10.15
C ILE A 32 9.59 -3.41 10.98
N TYR A 33 9.67 -2.24 10.35
CA TYR A 33 9.40 -0.97 11.03
C TYR A 33 7.94 -0.86 11.54
N THR A 34 7.00 -1.44 10.82
CA THR A 34 5.60 -1.53 11.25
C THR A 34 5.45 -2.46 12.45
N VAL A 35 6.13 -3.62 12.48
CA VAL A 35 6.21 -4.49 13.66
C VAL A 35 6.73 -3.71 14.89
N GLN A 36 7.81 -2.94 14.73
CA GLN A 36 8.36 -2.11 15.80
C GLN A 36 7.36 -1.07 16.34
N LYS A 37 6.54 -0.47 15.48
CA LYS A 37 5.49 0.45 15.92
C LYS A 37 4.39 -0.29 16.69
N LEU A 38 3.92 -1.41 16.16
CA LEU A 38 2.85 -2.20 16.74
C LEU A 38 3.23 -2.80 18.09
N SER A 39 4.48 -3.27 18.26
CA SER A 39 4.96 -3.84 19.52
C SER A 39 5.02 -2.84 20.69
N ARG A 40 4.97 -1.53 20.40
CA ARG A 40 4.92 -0.44 21.39
C ARG A 40 3.52 -0.08 21.83
N ILE A 41 2.49 -0.65 21.22
CA ILE A 41 1.09 -0.32 21.48
C ILE A 41 0.49 -1.40 22.38
N ASP A 42 0.24 -1.11 23.63
CA ASP A 42 -0.30 -2.06 24.63
C ASP A 42 -1.61 -2.73 24.21
N LYS A 43 -2.34 -2.10 23.31
CA LYS A 43 -3.61 -2.59 22.77
C LYS A 43 -3.45 -3.63 21.65
N VAL A 44 -2.23 -3.85 21.18
CA VAL A 44 -1.87 -4.93 20.24
C VAL A 44 -1.43 -6.14 21.04
N GLU A 45 -2.24 -7.20 20.99
CA GLU A 45 -1.95 -8.42 21.73
C GLU A 45 -0.91 -9.29 21.03
N ASN A 46 -1.15 -9.53 19.74
CA ASN A 46 -0.29 -10.34 18.88
C ASN A 46 -0.05 -9.66 17.54
N ILE A 47 1.10 -9.96 16.95
CA ILE A 47 1.44 -9.56 15.57
C ILE A 47 1.69 -10.84 14.78
N ILE A 48 0.75 -11.21 13.91
CA ILE A 48 0.93 -12.35 13.01
C ILE A 48 1.68 -11.85 11.78
N VAL A 49 2.82 -12.46 11.48
CA VAL A 49 3.62 -12.19 10.28
C VAL A 49 3.48 -13.38 9.32
N ALA A 50 2.74 -13.15 8.24
CA ALA A 50 2.46 -14.16 7.21
C ALA A 50 3.41 -13.94 6.03
N VAL A 51 4.35 -14.89 5.84
CA VAL A 51 5.47 -14.77 4.89
C VAL A 51 5.88 -16.13 4.35
N PRO A 52 6.57 -16.21 3.21
CA PRO A 52 7.29 -17.40 2.78
C PRO A 52 8.38 -17.81 3.78
N GLN A 53 8.71 -19.11 3.82
CA GLN A 53 9.72 -19.66 4.74
C GLN A 53 11.08 -18.95 4.64
N GLN A 54 11.51 -18.58 3.44
CA GLN A 54 12.78 -17.88 3.21
C GLN A 54 12.78 -16.48 3.83
N GLU A 55 11.64 -15.79 3.82
CA GLU A 55 11.50 -14.47 4.41
C GLU A 55 11.67 -14.53 5.93
N LYS A 56 11.06 -15.51 6.61
CA LYS A 56 11.21 -15.68 8.04
C LYS A 56 12.69 -15.68 8.45
N TYR A 57 13.51 -16.46 7.76
CA TYR A 57 14.95 -16.53 8.06
C TYR A 57 15.64 -15.17 7.94
N VAL A 58 15.32 -14.39 6.90
CA VAL A 58 15.91 -13.06 6.69
C VAL A 58 15.48 -12.07 7.77
N TRP A 59 14.21 -12.11 8.20
CA TRP A 59 13.72 -11.26 9.27
C TRP A 59 14.37 -11.59 10.60
N GLU A 60 14.56 -12.87 10.90
CA GLU A 60 15.20 -13.32 12.15
C GLU A 60 16.70 -12.94 12.26
N GLN A 61 17.34 -12.50 11.16
CA GLN A 61 18.67 -11.92 11.18
C GLN A 61 18.68 -10.40 11.42
N ASP A 62 17.55 -9.73 11.29
CA ASP A 62 17.44 -8.28 11.51
C ASP A 62 17.36 -7.97 13.01
N ASP A 63 18.35 -7.23 13.55
CA ASP A 63 18.41 -6.93 14.97
C ASP A 63 17.24 -6.10 15.49
N LYS A 64 16.64 -5.28 14.62
CA LYS A 64 15.47 -4.47 14.98
C LYS A 64 14.22 -5.33 15.11
N PHE A 65 14.09 -6.31 14.23
CA PHE A 65 13.02 -7.29 14.34
C PHE A 65 13.16 -8.10 15.63
N LYS A 66 14.37 -8.61 15.95
CA LYS A 66 14.65 -9.36 17.19
C LYS A 66 14.20 -8.60 18.45
N ASN A 67 14.49 -7.30 18.49
CA ASN A 67 14.16 -6.44 19.64
C ASN A 67 12.66 -6.09 19.75
N SER A 68 11.84 -6.50 18.82
CA SER A 68 10.41 -6.15 18.74
C SER A 68 9.52 -7.36 18.46
N SER A 69 10.05 -8.58 18.57
CA SER A 69 9.39 -9.81 18.16
C SER A 69 8.75 -10.61 19.29
N GLU A 70 8.69 -10.08 20.50
CA GLU A 70 8.20 -10.80 21.69
C GLU A 70 6.77 -11.35 21.52
N ASN A 71 5.89 -10.55 20.89
CA ASN A 71 4.50 -10.93 20.60
C ASN A 71 4.25 -11.30 19.13
N VAL A 72 5.30 -11.65 18.38
CA VAL A 72 5.20 -12.05 16.97
C VAL A 72 4.90 -13.55 16.85
N ILE A 73 3.90 -13.85 16.04
CA ILE A 73 3.49 -15.19 15.63
C ILE A 73 3.77 -15.37 14.15
N TRP A 74 4.58 -16.35 13.79
CA TRP A 74 4.83 -16.67 12.38
C TRP A 74 3.70 -17.52 11.81
N ASP A 75 3.23 -17.15 10.62
CA ASP A 75 2.35 -17.96 9.81
C ASP A 75 2.94 -18.09 8.40
N LEU A 76 3.49 -19.27 8.10
CA LEU A 76 4.25 -19.48 6.87
C LEU A 76 3.33 -19.81 5.69
N ASP A 77 3.68 -19.29 4.51
CA ASP A 77 2.92 -19.53 3.30
C ASP A 77 3.00 -21.01 2.89
N PRO A 78 1.88 -21.64 2.49
CA PRO A 78 1.87 -22.98 1.97
C PRO A 78 2.65 -23.06 0.64
N LEU A 79 3.42 -24.14 0.44
CA LEU A 79 4.33 -24.29 -0.70
C LEU A 79 3.60 -24.65 -2.02
N ASP A 80 2.42 -25.29 -1.94
CA ASP A 80 1.91 -26.11 -3.06
C ASP A 80 0.66 -25.56 -3.76
N HIS A 81 0.25 -24.30 -3.49
CA HIS A 81 -0.96 -23.76 -4.11
C HIS A 81 -0.75 -22.34 -4.66
N PRO A 82 -1.40 -22.01 -5.79
CA PRO A 82 -1.45 -20.64 -6.26
C PRO A 82 -2.00 -19.71 -5.16
N PHE A 83 -1.36 -18.57 -4.97
CA PHE A 83 -1.79 -17.59 -3.96
C PHE A 83 -3.21 -17.12 -4.23
N HIS A 84 -4.02 -17.11 -3.18
CA HIS A 84 -5.38 -16.57 -3.19
C HIS A 84 -5.62 -15.86 -1.86
N PHE A 85 -5.70 -14.55 -1.89
CA PHE A 85 -5.77 -13.71 -0.68
C PHE A 85 -6.86 -14.17 0.29
N GLY A 86 -8.12 -14.30 -0.17
CA GLY A 86 -9.22 -14.70 0.67
C GLY A 86 -9.03 -16.05 1.35
N ARG A 87 -8.45 -17.06 0.67
CA ARG A 87 -8.13 -18.34 1.29
C ARG A 87 -7.06 -18.18 2.35
N ARG A 88 -6.02 -17.40 2.03
CA ARG A 88 -4.89 -17.20 2.94
C ARG A 88 -5.32 -16.48 4.22
N VAL A 89 -6.00 -15.34 4.09
CA VAL A 89 -6.46 -14.58 5.25
C VAL A 89 -7.51 -15.34 6.06
N SER A 90 -8.44 -16.06 5.39
CA SER A 90 -9.44 -16.88 6.07
C SER A 90 -8.82 -18.01 6.88
N GLY A 91 -7.78 -18.67 6.34
CA GLY A 91 -7.04 -19.72 7.06
C GLY A 91 -6.37 -19.17 8.33
N ILE A 92 -5.73 -18.01 8.24
CA ILE A 92 -5.09 -17.33 9.39
C ILE A 92 -6.14 -16.94 10.43
N VAL A 93 -7.24 -16.33 10.00
CA VAL A 93 -8.34 -15.89 10.88
C VAL A 93 -8.94 -17.08 11.62
N SER A 94 -9.27 -18.17 10.91
CA SER A 94 -9.85 -19.37 11.53
C SER A 94 -8.91 -20.07 12.49
N LYS A 95 -7.62 -20.18 12.12
CA LYS A 95 -6.58 -20.82 12.95
C LYS A 95 -6.35 -20.09 14.28
N ASN A 96 -6.44 -18.76 14.26
CA ASN A 96 -6.12 -17.92 15.41
C ASN A 96 -7.37 -17.30 16.07
N ASN A 97 -8.59 -17.62 15.62
CA ASN A 97 -9.86 -17.08 16.11
C ASN A 97 -9.89 -15.53 16.13
N LEU A 98 -9.44 -14.89 15.04
CA LEU A 98 -9.30 -13.45 14.99
C LEU A 98 -10.67 -12.75 14.85
N GLU A 99 -11.03 -11.97 15.85
CA GLU A 99 -12.18 -11.05 15.81
C GLU A 99 -11.69 -9.65 15.41
N HIS A 100 -11.17 -8.88 16.38
CA HIS A 100 -10.62 -7.54 16.13
C HIS A 100 -9.22 -7.65 15.55
N MET A 101 -9.08 -7.28 14.29
CA MET A 101 -7.79 -7.37 13.62
C MET A 101 -7.46 -6.15 12.76
N LEU A 102 -6.17 -5.90 12.59
CA LEU A 102 -5.63 -4.92 11.65
C LEU A 102 -4.80 -5.66 10.60
N TYR A 103 -5.34 -5.81 9.39
CA TYR A 103 -4.61 -6.31 8.22
C TYR A 103 -3.72 -5.22 7.65
N ILE A 104 -2.49 -5.58 7.27
CA ILE A 104 -1.50 -4.67 6.69
C ILE A 104 -0.76 -5.42 5.58
N GLY A 105 -0.82 -4.92 4.34
CA GLY A 105 0.07 -5.34 3.27
C GLY A 105 1.53 -5.00 3.60
N GLY A 106 2.48 -5.85 3.21
CA GLY A 106 3.88 -5.70 3.62
C GLY A 106 4.57 -4.41 3.17
N GLY A 107 4.06 -3.75 2.12
CA GLY A 107 4.54 -2.45 1.64
C GLY A 107 3.79 -1.25 2.19
N SER A 108 2.68 -1.49 2.90
CA SER A 108 1.73 -0.46 3.29
C SER A 108 2.17 0.35 4.51
N MET A 109 1.68 1.56 4.60
CA MET A 109 1.85 2.48 5.74
C MET A 109 3.31 2.77 6.15
N PRO A 110 4.30 2.83 5.24
CA PRO A 110 5.70 3.05 5.62
C PRO A 110 5.92 4.41 6.28
N LEU A 111 5.09 5.41 5.98
CA LEU A 111 5.14 6.77 6.49
C LEU A 111 4.10 7.06 7.59
N LEU A 112 3.27 6.08 7.97
CA LEU A 112 2.24 6.32 8.98
C LEU A 112 2.87 6.57 10.35
N LYS A 113 2.52 7.69 10.98
CA LYS A 113 3.00 8.05 12.32
C LYS A 113 2.39 7.12 13.37
N LEU A 114 3.15 6.85 14.44
CA LEU A 114 2.70 5.99 15.54
C LEU A 114 1.39 6.51 16.14
N THR A 115 1.26 7.82 16.35
CA THR A 115 0.05 8.44 16.91
C THR A 115 -1.20 8.17 16.07
N ILE A 116 -1.09 8.21 14.74
CA ILE A 116 -2.22 7.90 13.85
C ILE A 116 -2.55 6.40 13.89
N LEU A 117 -1.53 5.53 13.99
CA LEU A 117 -1.73 4.09 14.15
C LEU A 117 -2.46 3.78 15.47
N GLU A 118 -2.11 4.45 16.55
CA GLU A 118 -2.82 4.36 17.85
C GLU A 118 -4.27 4.83 17.74
N GLU A 119 -4.53 5.94 17.04
CA GLU A 119 -5.90 6.43 16.78
C GLU A 119 -6.74 5.44 15.97
N ILE A 120 -6.15 4.79 14.96
CA ILE A 120 -6.82 3.75 14.16
C ILE A 120 -7.22 2.58 15.08
N ILE A 121 -6.28 2.10 15.90
CA ILE A 121 -6.52 1.00 16.83
C ILE A 121 -7.58 1.39 17.86
N ASP A 122 -7.55 2.61 18.36
CA ASP A 122 -8.53 3.13 19.31
C ASP A 122 -9.93 3.19 18.73
N LYS A 123 -10.07 3.67 17.50
CA LYS A 123 -11.34 3.66 16.78
C LYS A 123 -11.87 2.24 16.62
N LEU A 124 -11.00 1.30 16.24
CA LEU A 124 -11.37 -0.09 16.04
C LEU A 124 -11.86 -0.76 17.35
N ILE A 125 -11.17 -0.52 18.46
CA ILE A 125 -11.54 -1.08 19.77
C ILE A 125 -12.86 -0.49 20.31
N LYS A 126 -13.09 0.81 20.06
CA LYS A 126 -14.30 1.51 20.52
C LYS A 126 -15.52 1.26 19.65
N ALA A 127 -15.34 0.82 18.42
CA ALA A 127 -16.43 0.50 17.53
C ALA A 127 -17.25 -0.69 18.08
N ARG A 128 -18.60 -0.58 18.01
CA ARG A 128 -19.50 -1.55 18.65
C ARG A 128 -19.98 -2.64 17.70
N ASP A 129 -20.20 -2.30 16.44
CA ASP A 129 -20.82 -3.19 15.45
C ASP A 129 -19.82 -3.51 14.31
N LYS A 130 -20.32 -4.15 13.28
CA LYS A 130 -19.58 -4.45 12.04
C LYS A 130 -18.97 -3.18 11.43
N TYR A 131 -17.79 -2.85 11.87
CA TYR A 131 -17.06 -1.64 11.49
C TYR A 131 -15.72 -1.96 10.87
N VAL A 132 -15.39 -1.20 9.85
CA VAL A 132 -14.12 -1.27 9.10
C VAL A 132 -13.53 0.12 8.98
N ILE A 133 -12.23 0.23 9.16
CA ILE A 133 -11.44 1.42 8.87
C ILE A 133 -10.31 1.06 7.89
N THR A 134 -10.14 1.85 6.84
CA THR A 134 -9.14 1.59 5.78
C THR A 134 -8.61 2.88 5.16
N ASN A 135 -7.55 2.76 4.35
CA ASN A 135 -7.04 3.87 3.54
C ASN A 135 -7.89 4.14 2.29
N ASN A 136 -8.42 3.09 1.67
CA ASN A 136 -9.11 3.21 0.39
C ASN A 136 -10.20 2.15 0.26
N PHE A 137 -11.42 2.60 -0.01
CA PHE A 137 -12.58 1.74 -0.13
C PHE A 137 -12.50 0.73 -1.29
N HIS A 138 -11.89 1.13 -2.40
CA HIS A 138 -11.80 0.32 -3.63
C HIS A 138 -10.47 -0.40 -3.82
N SER A 139 -9.46 -0.05 -3.03
CA SER A 139 -8.11 -0.65 -3.08
C SER A 139 -7.49 -0.54 -1.70
N SER A 140 -7.86 -1.47 -0.82
CA SER A 140 -7.44 -1.46 0.58
C SER A 140 -6.06 -2.08 0.72
N ASP A 141 -5.04 -1.27 0.97
CA ASP A 141 -3.68 -1.76 1.21
C ASP A 141 -3.49 -2.18 2.66
N TRP A 142 -4.31 -1.60 3.55
CA TRP A 142 -4.47 -2.00 4.95
C TRP A 142 -5.92 -1.79 5.40
N LEU A 143 -6.34 -2.54 6.42
CA LEU A 143 -7.71 -2.50 6.89
C LEU A 143 -7.85 -3.00 8.33
N GLY A 144 -8.49 -2.19 9.19
CA GLY A 144 -8.94 -2.63 10.51
C GLY A 144 -10.39 -3.13 10.47
N ILE A 145 -10.69 -4.24 11.13
CA ILE A 145 -12.02 -4.85 11.18
C ILE A 145 -12.38 -5.32 12.59
N THR A 146 -13.63 -5.09 13.00
CA THR A 146 -14.12 -5.49 14.34
C THR A 146 -14.58 -6.94 14.43
N ASP A 147 -14.79 -7.62 13.31
CA ASP A 147 -15.20 -9.02 13.24
C ASP A 147 -14.55 -9.71 12.05
N GLY A 148 -13.33 -10.20 12.25
CA GLY A 148 -12.58 -10.96 11.25
C GLY A 148 -13.20 -12.32 10.95
N SER A 149 -14.03 -12.87 11.84
CA SER A 149 -14.64 -14.20 11.68
C SER A 149 -15.54 -14.31 10.45
N VAL A 150 -15.92 -13.18 9.86
CA VAL A 150 -16.71 -13.12 8.62
C VAL A 150 -15.89 -13.49 7.37
N LEU A 151 -14.57 -13.31 7.39
CA LEU A 151 -13.71 -13.45 6.19
C LEU A 151 -13.78 -14.84 5.53
N PRO A 152 -13.86 -15.96 6.27
CA PRO A 152 -14.04 -17.27 5.67
C PRO A 152 -15.29 -17.39 4.76
N MET A 153 -16.39 -16.74 5.10
CA MET A 153 -17.61 -16.74 4.28
C MET A 153 -17.48 -15.87 3.03
N LEU A 154 -16.55 -14.92 3.03
CA LEU A 154 -16.33 -13.96 1.93
C LEU A 154 -15.23 -14.37 0.97
N THR A 155 -14.54 -15.47 1.21
CA THR A 155 -13.35 -15.95 0.47
C THR A 155 -13.51 -15.90 -1.04
N LYS A 156 -14.66 -16.30 -1.58
CA LYS A 156 -14.91 -16.36 -3.04
C LYS A 156 -14.88 -15.00 -3.74
N TRP A 157 -15.11 -13.90 -3.01
CA TRP A 157 -15.09 -12.53 -3.55
C TRP A 157 -13.74 -11.85 -3.34
N LEU A 158 -12.78 -12.52 -2.70
CA LEU A 158 -11.48 -11.99 -2.33
C LEU A 158 -10.32 -12.76 -2.99
N PRO A 159 -10.26 -12.86 -4.33
CA PRO A 159 -9.11 -13.46 -5.00
C PRO A 159 -7.82 -12.65 -4.74
N ARG A 160 -7.97 -11.33 -4.52
CA ARG A 160 -6.93 -10.36 -4.15
C ARG A 160 -7.45 -9.47 -3.02
N ASP A 161 -6.56 -8.73 -2.38
CA ASP A 161 -6.85 -7.83 -1.24
C ASP A 161 -7.54 -6.52 -1.65
N ASN A 162 -7.25 -6.01 -2.84
CA ASN A 162 -7.74 -4.70 -3.29
C ASN A 162 -9.21 -4.42 -2.99
N MET A 163 -10.09 -5.40 -3.18
CA MET A 163 -11.55 -5.21 -2.99
C MET A 163 -12.02 -5.44 -1.55
N LEU A 164 -11.13 -5.59 -0.59
CA LEU A 164 -11.49 -6.00 0.77
C LEU A 164 -12.52 -5.05 1.41
N GLY A 165 -12.32 -3.74 1.35
CA GLY A 165 -13.27 -2.75 1.88
C GLY A 165 -14.64 -2.84 1.20
N TRP A 166 -14.67 -2.90 -0.13
CA TRP A 166 -15.91 -3.02 -0.90
C TRP A 166 -16.69 -4.33 -0.59
N VAL A 167 -15.97 -5.45 -0.50
CA VAL A 167 -16.56 -6.76 -0.20
C VAL A 167 -17.14 -6.78 1.21
N LEU A 168 -16.43 -6.26 2.20
CA LEU A 168 -16.92 -6.18 3.57
C LEU A 168 -18.18 -5.33 3.67
N GLN A 169 -18.27 -4.20 2.98
CA GLN A 169 -19.49 -3.41 2.97
C GLN A 169 -20.64 -4.13 2.26
N ASN A 170 -20.42 -4.56 1.01
CA ASN A 170 -21.51 -4.99 0.13
C ASN A 170 -21.91 -6.46 0.32
N LYS A 171 -21.04 -7.29 0.90
CA LYS A 171 -21.30 -8.73 1.14
C LYS A 171 -21.26 -9.09 2.62
N GLY A 172 -20.51 -8.36 3.44
CA GLY A 172 -20.39 -8.58 4.88
C GLY A 172 -21.34 -7.71 5.72
N GLY A 173 -21.90 -6.63 5.16
CA GLY A 173 -22.79 -5.70 5.86
C GLY A 173 -22.05 -4.81 6.87
N PHE A 174 -20.78 -4.48 6.62
CA PHE A 174 -19.97 -3.59 7.47
C PHE A 174 -20.17 -2.12 7.09
N ILE A 175 -20.05 -1.26 8.09
CA ILE A 175 -19.86 0.17 7.90
C ILE A 175 -18.37 0.39 7.62
N VAL A 176 -18.04 1.00 6.50
CA VAL A 176 -16.65 1.26 6.10
C VAL A 176 -16.34 2.75 6.22
N ASP A 177 -15.39 3.07 7.08
CA ASP A 177 -14.81 4.41 7.26
C ASP A 177 -13.46 4.48 6.54
N THR A 178 -13.26 5.49 5.71
CA THR A 178 -12.00 5.72 5.01
C THR A 178 -11.27 6.91 5.60
N LEU A 179 -10.02 6.75 5.96
CA LEU A 179 -9.22 7.87 6.45
C LEU A 179 -8.99 8.90 5.33
N PRO A 180 -8.89 10.19 5.70
CA PRO A 180 -8.48 11.22 4.75
C PRO A 180 -7.16 10.85 4.08
N PRO A 181 -7.05 11.07 2.75
CA PRO A 181 -5.81 10.78 2.02
C PRO A 181 -4.63 11.61 2.54
N SER A 182 -3.52 10.93 2.81
CA SER A 182 -2.24 11.53 3.15
C SER A 182 -1.10 10.62 2.68
N ALA A 183 0.12 11.09 2.63
CA ALA A 183 1.26 10.21 2.32
C ALA A 183 1.36 9.04 3.32
N GLY A 184 1.07 9.29 4.61
CA GLY A 184 1.08 8.25 5.64
C GLY A 184 0.02 7.16 5.45
N THR A 185 -1.18 7.53 4.97
CA THR A 185 -2.30 6.58 4.81
C THR A 185 -2.34 5.92 3.43
N GLN A 186 -1.79 6.54 2.39
CA GLN A 186 -1.94 6.11 1.00
C GLN A 186 -0.68 5.53 0.36
N LEU A 187 0.51 5.82 0.91
CA LEU A 187 1.72 5.27 0.33
C LEU A 187 1.80 3.77 0.57
N ASP A 188 1.89 3.03 -0.52
CA ASP A 188 2.26 1.63 -0.57
C ASP A 188 3.49 1.45 -1.45
N ILE A 189 4.39 0.55 -1.08
CA ILE A 189 5.63 0.30 -1.80
C ILE A 189 5.38 -0.79 -2.83
N ASP A 190 5.04 -0.41 -4.06
CA ASP A 190 4.80 -1.34 -5.16
C ASP A 190 5.86 -1.27 -6.27
N THR A 191 6.45 -0.08 -6.46
CA THR A 191 7.35 0.20 -7.58
C THR A 191 8.63 0.92 -7.14
N PRO A 192 9.70 0.92 -7.95
CA PRO A 192 10.87 1.75 -7.70
C PRO A 192 10.56 3.26 -7.59
N THR A 193 9.48 3.73 -8.24
CA THR A 193 9.07 5.14 -8.16
C THR A 193 8.58 5.51 -6.76
N ASP A 194 7.90 4.60 -6.07
CA ASP A 194 7.47 4.81 -4.68
C ASP A 194 8.67 4.99 -3.76
N LEU A 195 9.74 4.27 -4.02
CA LEU A 195 11.00 4.39 -3.28
C LEU A 195 11.66 5.76 -3.50
N VAL A 196 11.63 6.27 -4.74
CA VAL A 196 12.12 7.63 -5.05
C VAL A 196 11.30 8.67 -4.30
N ALA A 197 9.96 8.56 -4.31
CA ALA A 197 9.07 9.46 -3.57
C ALA A 197 9.36 9.42 -2.06
N MET A 198 9.50 8.23 -1.49
CA MET A 198 9.87 8.04 -0.08
C MET A 198 11.21 8.69 0.27
N ARG A 199 12.21 8.63 -0.61
CA ARG A 199 13.53 9.20 -0.35
C ARG A 199 13.46 10.69 0.05
N TRP A 200 12.52 11.42 -0.51
CA TRP A 200 12.34 12.86 -0.30
C TRP A 200 11.33 13.20 0.80
N HIS A 201 10.52 12.24 1.22
CA HIS A 201 9.49 12.51 2.21
C HIS A 201 10.08 12.76 3.61
N PRO A 202 9.67 13.83 4.32
CA PRO A 202 10.24 14.18 5.63
C PRO A 202 10.04 13.08 6.68
N ASP A 203 8.89 12.42 6.68
CA ASP A 203 8.55 11.37 7.65
C ASP A 203 9.18 10.00 7.34
N THR A 204 9.99 9.86 6.28
CA THR A 204 10.70 8.61 6.02
C THR A 204 11.72 8.33 7.12
N PRO A 205 11.68 7.15 7.75
CA PRO A 205 12.64 6.78 8.79
C PRO A 205 14.08 6.90 8.30
N SER A 206 15.00 7.36 9.17
CA SER A 206 16.40 7.62 8.82
C SER A 206 17.10 6.42 8.20
N GLU A 207 16.81 5.23 8.71
CA GLU A 207 17.37 3.98 8.18
C GLU A 207 16.83 3.63 6.79
N MET A 208 15.54 3.85 6.56
CA MET A 208 14.98 3.70 5.22
C MET A 208 15.59 4.74 4.28
N LYS A 209 15.79 5.98 4.72
CA LYS A 209 16.52 7.00 3.93
C LYS A 209 17.93 6.53 3.56
N SER A 210 18.67 5.97 4.51
CA SER A 210 20.01 5.42 4.26
C SER A 210 19.98 4.26 3.27
N PHE A 211 19.03 3.34 3.41
CA PHE A 211 18.83 2.25 2.46
C PHE A 211 18.55 2.79 1.05
N LEU A 212 17.66 3.77 0.91
CA LEU A 212 17.27 4.34 -0.38
C LEU A 212 18.43 5.09 -1.05
N VAL A 213 19.23 5.85 -0.28
CA VAL A 213 20.43 6.53 -0.81
C VAL A 213 21.41 5.54 -1.43
N ASN A 214 21.61 4.40 -0.79
CA ASN A 214 22.63 3.43 -1.21
C ASN A 214 22.16 2.52 -2.35
N ASN A 215 20.87 2.48 -2.67
CA ASN A 215 20.31 1.50 -3.60
C ASN A 215 19.51 2.11 -4.76
N LEU A 216 19.15 3.39 -4.71
CA LEU A 216 18.44 4.03 -5.83
C LEU A 216 19.42 4.56 -6.87
N PRO A 217 19.12 4.39 -8.18
CA PRO A 217 19.94 4.95 -9.26
C PRO A 217 19.95 6.49 -9.22
N ASN A 218 21.12 7.10 -9.41
CA ASN A 218 21.27 8.56 -9.42
C ASN A 218 20.43 9.23 -10.51
N GLU A 219 20.25 8.58 -11.66
CA GLU A 219 19.42 9.09 -12.76
C GLU A 219 17.94 9.19 -12.38
N ALA A 220 17.43 8.25 -11.57
CA ALA A 220 16.06 8.31 -11.07
C ALA A 220 15.88 9.47 -10.09
N LEU A 221 16.85 9.69 -9.21
CA LEU A 221 16.85 10.81 -8.27
C LEU A 221 16.94 12.15 -9.02
N ALA A 222 17.83 12.27 -10.00
CA ALA A 222 17.97 13.49 -10.80
C ALA A 222 16.70 13.85 -11.59
N ARG A 223 15.99 12.85 -12.14
CA ARG A 223 14.71 13.07 -12.81
C ARG A 223 13.63 13.58 -11.83
N TRP A 224 13.58 13.02 -10.64
CA TRP A 224 12.67 13.47 -9.60
C TRP A 224 12.95 14.92 -9.17
N GLU A 225 14.22 15.25 -8.95
CA GLU A 225 14.64 16.62 -8.62
C GLU A 225 14.23 17.64 -9.67
N LYS A 226 14.43 17.32 -10.96
CA LYS A 226 14.00 18.19 -12.07
C LYS A 226 12.47 18.36 -12.06
N ALA A 227 11.71 17.29 -11.87
CA ALA A 227 10.25 17.38 -11.81
C ALA A 227 9.79 18.20 -10.60
N ALA A 228 10.37 17.99 -9.42
CA ALA A 228 10.09 18.77 -8.23
C ALA A 228 10.43 20.26 -8.41
N GLN A 229 11.57 20.57 -9.04
CA GLN A 229 11.95 21.94 -9.36
C GLN A 229 10.94 22.63 -10.28
N LYS A 230 10.47 21.94 -11.33
CA LYS A 230 9.44 22.47 -12.23
C LYS A 230 8.11 22.70 -11.51
N LEU A 231 7.68 21.78 -10.66
CA LEU A 231 6.48 21.93 -9.85
C LEU A 231 6.55 23.10 -8.85
N ASN A 232 7.74 23.46 -8.40
CA ASN A 232 7.97 24.60 -7.49
C ASN A 232 8.31 25.92 -8.22
N THR A 233 8.33 25.93 -9.55
CA THR A 233 8.59 27.15 -10.34
C THR A 233 7.27 27.77 -10.77
N PRO A 234 6.88 28.95 -10.27
CA PRO A 234 5.65 29.62 -10.66
C PRO A 234 5.54 29.80 -12.18
N GLY A 235 4.33 29.56 -12.70
CA GLY A 235 4.07 29.68 -14.15
C GLY A 235 4.56 28.53 -15.01
N SER A 236 5.22 27.52 -14.44
CA SER A 236 5.61 26.31 -15.18
C SER A 236 4.38 25.61 -15.74
N GLN A 237 4.52 25.03 -16.92
CA GLN A 237 3.51 24.15 -17.50
C GLN A 237 3.84 22.69 -17.16
N VAL A 238 2.83 21.93 -16.76
CA VAL A 238 2.97 20.55 -16.28
C VAL A 238 1.90 19.66 -16.91
N ALA A 239 2.29 18.52 -17.46
CA ALA A 239 1.36 17.49 -17.92
C ALA A 239 1.28 16.34 -16.88
N LEU A 240 0.07 16.05 -16.41
CA LEU A 240 -0.24 14.88 -15.58
C LEU A 240 -0.88 13.82 -16.46
N ILE A 241 -0.21 12.68 -16.62
CA ILE A 241 -0.64 11.63 -17.55
C ILE A 241 -0.82 10.31 -16.81
N GLY A 242 -1.90 9.58 -17.13
CA GLY A 242 -2.18 8.26 -16.59
C GLY A 242 -3.43 8.21 -15.71
N ARG A 243 -3.39 7.47 -14.62
CA ARG A 243 -4.57 7.28 -13.73
C ARG A 243 -4.66 8.34 -12.64
N VAL A 244 -4.59 9.60 -13.03
CA VAL A 244 -4.63 10.75 -12.11
C VAL A 244 -5.97 10.82 -11.37
N SER A 245 -5.94 10.97 -10.05
CA SER A 245 -7.16 11.14 -9.27
C SER A 245 -7.61 12.61 -9.27
N PRO A 246 -8.94 12.88 -9.22
CA PRO A 246 -9.43 14.25 -9.03
C PRO A 246 -8.85 14.91 -7.77
N TYR A 247 -8.67 14.15 -6.69
CA TYR A 247 -8.06 14.63 -5.45
C TYR A 247 -6.61 15.11 -5.68
N LEU A 248 -5.79 14.32 -6.37
CA LEU A 248 -4.40 14.70 -6.67
C LEU A 248 -4.36 15.99 -7.51
N TRP A 249 -5.17 16.07 -8.56
CA TRP A 249 -5.23 17.27 -9.39
C TRP A 249 -5.64 18.50 -8.58
N GLN A 250 -6.72 18.41 -7.79
CA GLN A 250 -7.19 19.49 -6.94
C GLN A 250 -6.11 19.92 -5.92
N MET A 251 -5.44 18.95 -5.30
CA MET A 251 -4.38 19.19 -4.33
C MET A 251 -3.20 19.95 -4.96
N LEU A 252 -2.75 19.53 -6.15
CA LEU A 252 -1.67 20.23 -6.87
C LEU A 252 -2.10 21.64 -7.27
N GLN A 253 -3.31 21.81 -7.82
CA GLN A 253 -3.83 23.11 -8.23
C GLN A 253 -4.01 24.08 -7.06
N SER A 254 -4.35 23.57 -5.88
CA SER A 254 -4.54 24.40 -4.68
C SER A 254 -3.24 24.81 -3.97
N ASN A 255 -2.14 24.08 -4.22
CA ASN A 255 -0.88 24.27 -3.48
C ASN A 255 0.29 24.75 -4.35
N LEU A 256 0.15 24.74 -5.69
CA LEU A 256 1.23 25.09 -6.61
C LEU A 256 0.77 26.16 -7.60
N GLU A 257 1.66 27.06 -7.95
CA GLU A 257 1.42 28.14 -8.93
C GLU A 257 1.85 27.70 -10.34
N VAL A 258 1.30 26.55 -10.83
CA VAL A 258 1.66 25.96 -12.11
C VAL A 258 0.43 25.77 -12.99
N TRP A 259 0.63 25.78 -14.33
CA TRP A 259 -0.42 25.46 -15.29
C TRP A 259 -0.46 23.95 -15.53
N ILE A 260 -1.59 23.31 -15.22
CA ILE A 260 -1.69 21.84 -15.26
C ILE A 260 -2.60 21.39 -16.40
N ARG A 261 -2.09 20.52 -17.28
CA ARG A 261 -2.85 19.72 -18.22
C ARG A 261 -3.03 18.31 -17.65
N VAL A 262 -4.23 17.76 -17.72
CA VAL A 262 -4.52 16.42 -17.18
C VAL A 262 -5.05 15.51 -18.28
N PHE A 263 -4.35 14.40 -18.48
CA PHE A 263 -4.76 13.29 -19.36
C PHE A 263 -4.99 12.06 -18.50
N SER A 264 -6.23 11.88 -18.01
CA SER A 264 -6.56 10.80 -17.06
C SER A 264 -7.59 9.85 -17.63
N GLU A 265 -7.24 8.56 -17.65
CA GLU A 265 -8.12 7.51 -18.15
C GLU A 265 -7.93 6.19 -17.39
N GLU A 266 -8.86 5.25 -17.57
CA GLU A 266 -8.78 3.87 -17.12
C GLU A 266 -8.50 3.67 -15.62
N ARG A 267 -9.14 4.46 -14.77
CA ARG A 267 -9.11 4.24 -13.32
C ARG A 267 -9.98 3.05 -12.90
N GLY A 268 -9.55 2.34 -11.87
CA GLY A 268 -10.30 1.22 -11.29
C GLY A 268 -10.35 -0.04 -12.16
N MET A 269 -9.39 -0.23 -13.06
CA MET A 269 -9.33 -1.38 -13.97
C MET A 269 -9.35 -2.73 -13.23
N THR A 270 -8.54 -2.86 -12.20
CA THR A 270 -8.40 -4.08 -11.41
C THR A 270 -9.57 -4.26 -10.45
N SER A 271 -9.93 -3.21 -9.70
CA SER A 271 -10.99 -3.26 -8.69
C SER A 271 -12.38 -3.54 -9.28
N ARG A 272 -12.62 -3.18 -10.55
CA ARG A 272 -13.86 -3.48 -11.28
C ARG A 272 -13.77 -4.74 -12.16
N GLY A 273 -12.66 -5.48 -12.10
CA GLY A 273 -12.44 -6.68 -12.91
C GLY A 273 -12.27 -6.44 -14.41
N ARG A 274 -12.21 -5.17 -14.86
CA ARG A 274 -12.12 -4.82 -16.30
C ARG A 274 -10.81 -5.30 -16.94
N TRP A 275 -9.72 -5.30 -16.18
CA TRP A 275 -8.44 -5.82 -16.65
C TRP A 275 -8.53 -7.30 -17.02
N GLY A 276 -9.07 -8.14 -16.14
CA GLY A 276 -9.26 -9.56 -16.40
C GLY A 276 -10.34 -9.85 -17.45
N GLY A 277 -11.30 -8.95 -17.64
CA GLY A 277 -12.35 -9.06 -18.65
C GLY A 277 -11.96 -8.52 -20.03
N GLY A 278 -10.74 -8.01 -20.24
CA GLY A 278 -10.28 -7.46 -21.51
C GLY A 278 -11.01 -6.19 -21.97
N THR A 279 -11.67 -5.48 -21.04
CA THR A 279 -12.47 -4.28 -21.36
C THR A 279 -11.75 -2.96 -21.04
N VAL A 280 -10.47 -3.02 -20.76
CA VAL A 280 -9.60 -1.86 -20.56
C VAL A 280 -9.17 -1.34 -21.92
N GLN A 281 -9.39 -0.04 -22.17
CA GLN A 281 -8.96 0.65 -23.39
C GLN A 281 -8.36 2.01 -23.02
N SER A 282 -7.26 2.37 -23.68
CA SER A 282 -6.54 3.62 -23.45
C SER A 282 -6.37 4.35 -24.76
N LEU A 283 -6.88 5.58 -24.85
CA LEU A 283 -6.66 6.44 -26.00
C LEU A 283 -5.18 6.78 -26.17
N LEU A 284 -4.49 7.06 -25.04
CA LEU A 284 -3.04 7.30 -25.04
C LEU A 284 -2.27 6.05 -25.49
N GLY A 285 -2.70 4.86 -25.04
CA GLY A 285 -2.13 3.60 -25.49
C GLY A 285 -2.28 3.42 -26.99
N HIS A 286 -3.47 3.61 -27.55
CA HIS A 286 -3.69 3.54 -29.00
C HIS A 286 -2.87 4.57 -29.76
N TYR A 287 -2.71 5.79 -29.22
CA TYR A 287 -1.87 6.81 -29.83
C TYR A 287 -0.40 6.36 -29.88
N ILE A 288 0.11 5.80 -28.78
CA ILE A 288 1.48 5.26 -28.70
C ILE A 288 1.67 4.07 -29.67
N ASP A 289 0.68 3.19 -29.78
CA ASP A 289 0.75 2.03 -30.69
C ASP A 289 0.82 2.46 -32.17
N ILE A 290 0.17 3.57 -32.53
CA ILE A 290 0.14 4.06 -33.91
C ILE A 290 1.38 4.89 -34.26
N LEU A 291 1.78 5.79 -33.37
CA LEU A 291 2.80 6.81 -33.68
C LEU A 291 4.14 6.60 -32.95
N GLY A 292 4.16 5.72 -31.94
CA GLY A 292 5.33 5.52 -31.07
C GLY A 292 5.40 6.52 -29.90
N ALA A 293 6.07 6.08 -28.83
CA ALA A 293 6.20 6.86 -27.61
C ALA A 293 6.95 8.19 -27.82
N ASN A 294 7.97 8.21 -28.68
CA ASN A 294 8.77 9.42 -28.93
C ASN A 294 7.89 10.56 -29.49
N VAL A 295 7.02 10.25 -30.45
CA VAL A 295 6.12 11.25 -31.04
C VAL A 295 5.14 11.79 -29.99
N LEU A 296 4.64 10.92 -29.08
CA LEU A 296 3.79 11.38 -27.99
C LEU A 296 4.54 12.41 -27.12
N PHE A 297 5.76 12.10 -26.68
CA PHE A 297 6.53 12.99 -25.81
C PHE A 297 6.95 14.29 -26.51
N GLU A 298 7.32 14.24 -27.79
CA GLU A 298 7.58 15.45 -28.61
C GLU A 298 6.34 16.35 -28.66
N LYS A 299 5.15 15.77 -28.90
CA LYS A 299 3.91 16.56 -28.93
C LYS A 299 3.50 17.10 -27.57
N LEU A 300 3.78 16.38 -26.51
CA LEU A 300 3.55 16.88 -25.15
C LEU A 300 4.52 18.04 -24.80
N ASP A 301 5.78 17.96 -25.21
CA ASP A 301 6.78 19.03 -25.01
C ASP A 301 6.40 20.32 -25.76
N GLU A 302 5.77 20.20 -26.93
CA GLU A 302 5.21 21.36 -27.66
C GLU A 302 4.01 22.01 -26.93
N MET A 303 3.36 21.31 -26.02
CA MET A 303 2.12 21.73 -25.34
C MET A 303 2.36 22.27 -23.92
N VAL A 304 3.52 22.05 -23.33
CA VAL A 304 3.86 22.42 -21.93
C VAL A 304 5.13 23.24 -21.83
#